data_42a4a0160fa70af8c4ebbf7f5d5c1dda
#
_entry.id   42a4a0160fa70af8c4ebbf7f5d5c1dda
#
_cell.length_a   1.000
_cell.length_b   1.000
_cell.length_c   1.000
_cell.angle_alpha   90.00
_cell.angle_beta   90.00
_cell.angle_gamma   90.00
#
_symmetry.space_group_name_H-M   'P 1'
#
loop_
_entity.id
_entity.type
_entity.pdbx_description
1 polymer ?
#
loop_
_entity_poly.entity_id
_entity_poly.type
_entity_poly.pdbx_seq_one_letter_code
_entity_poly.pdbx_strand_id
1 'polypeptide(L)' 'MTVFELCMFLIKRKRYEQATMQNKVNVFYANNQLKDDEYTQLLTEIDAQQTQA' A
#
# COMPACT_ATOMS: atom_id res chain seq x y z
N MET A 1 6.11 -13.03 -6.94
CA MET A 1 5.37 -11.78 -6.64
C MET A 1 6.06 -11.03 -5.52
N THR A 2 6.33 -9.76 -5.72
CA THR A 2 6.95 -8.96 -4.67
C THR A 2 5.88 -8.42 -3.72
N VAL A 3 6.33 -7.95 -2.55
CA VAL A 3 5.41 -7.33 -1.59
C VAL A 3 4.74 -6.11 -2.22
N PHE A 4 5.50 -5.33 -3.00
CA PHE A 4 4.94 -4.17 -3.70
C PHE A 4 3.81 -4.59 -4.64
N GLU A 5 4.05 -5.61 -5.44
CA GLU A 5 3.04 -6.11 -6.38
C GLU A 5 1.79 -6.60 -5.65
N LEU A 6 1.99 -7.31 -4.55
CA LEU A 6 0.85 -7.80 -3.76
C LEU A 6 0.02 -6.64 -3.22
N CYS A 7 0.69 -5.63 -2.66
CA CYS A 7 -0.02 -4.46 -2.13
C CYS A 7 -0.77 -3.71 -3.23
N MET A 8 -0.13 -3.52 -4.39
CA MET A 8 -0.80 -2.86 -5.52
C MET A 8 -2.01 -3.64 -5.99
N PHE A 9 -1.89 -4.97 -6.02
CA PHE A 9 -3.00 -5.83 -6.40
C PHE A 9 -4.20 -5.61 -5.47
N LEU A 10 -3.97 -5.62 -4.17
CA LEU A 10 -5.03 -5.42 -3.19
C LEU A 10 -5.65 -4.03 -3.29
N ILE A 11 -4.81 -3.02 -3.47
CA ILE A 11 -5.28 -1.64 -3.59
C ILE A 11 -6.16 -1.48 -4.83
N LYS A 12 -5.74 -2.03 -5.96
CA LYS A 12 -6.49 -1.90 -7.20
C LYS A 12 -7.83 -2.61 -7.13
N ARG A 13 -7.92 -3.67 -6.37
CA ARG A 13 -9.19 -4.38 -6.19
C ARG A 13 -10.11 -3.69 -5.20
N LYS A 14 -9.61 -2.70 -4.47
CA LYS A 14 -10.38 -1.95 -3.47
C LYS A 14 -10.98 -2.86 -2.40
N ARG A 15 -10.32 -3.99 -2.13
CA ARG A 15 -10.77 -4.94 -1.11
C ARG A 15 -9.84 -4.89 0.08
N TYR A 16 -9.80 -3.74 0.74
CA TYR A 16 -8.94 -3.56 1.89
C TYR A 16 -9.56 -2.51 2.81
N GLU A 17 -9.18 -2.62 4.07
CA GLU A 17 -9.49 -1.59 5.04
C GLU A 17 -8.30 -0.65 5.10
N GLN A 18 -8.54 0.65 4.96
CA GLN A 18 -7.46 1.61 4.79
C GLN A 18 -6.47 1.58 5.95
N ALA A 19 -6.95 1.61 7.19
CA ALA A 19 -6.08 1.62 8.35
C ALA A 19 -5.22 0.36 8.40
N THR A 20 -5.82 -0.79 8.09
CA THR A 20 -5.10 -2.06 8.06
C THR A 20 -4.06 -2.07 6.96
N MET A 21 -4.41 -1.56 5.78
CA MET A 21 -3.48 -1.54 4.65
C MET A 21 -2.31 -0.62 4.93
N GLN A 22 -2.54 0.55 5.50
CA GLN A 22 -1.45 1.46 5.86
C GLN A 22 -0.52 0.82 6.87
N ASN A 23 -1.07 0.10 7.85
CA ASN A 23 -0.27 -0.62 8.82
C ASN A 23 0.61 -1.67 8.16
N LYS A 24 0.03 -2.44 7.23
CA LYS A 24 0.78 -3.47 6.53
C LYS A 24 1.91 -2.87 5.71
N VAL A 25 1.63 -1.78 5.00
CA VAL A 25 2.64 -1.10 4.20
C VAL A 25 3.76 -0.58 5.09
N ASN A 26 3.42 0.00 6.24
CA ASN A 26 4.42 0.51 7.17
C ASN A 26 5.30 -0.63 7.71
N VAL A 27 4.68 -1.76 8.05
CA VAL A 27 5.42 -2.92 8.57
C VAL A 27 6.36 -3.47 7.50
N PHE A 28 5.89 -3.59 6.26
CA PHE A 28 6.74 -4.08 5.17
C PHE A 28 7.91 -3.13 4.92
N TYR A 29 7.65 -1.84 4.98
CA TYR A 29 8.71 -0.85 4.81
C TYR A 29 9.73 -0.94 5.94
N ALA A 30 9.26 -1.07 7.18
CA ALA A 30 10.14 -1.20 8.34
C ALA A 30 11.00 -2.45 8.26
N ASN A 31 10.52 -3.50 7.60
CA ASN A 31 11.25 -4.75 7.41
C ASN A 31 12.10 -4.75 6.13
N ASN A 32 12.26 -3.60 5.50
CA ASN A 32 13.05 -3.46 4.27
C ASN A 32 12.52 -4.28 3.11
N GLN A 33 11.23 -4.56 3.09
CA GLN A 33 10.59 -5.29 2.00
C GLN A 33 10.03 -4.35 0.95
N LEU A 34 10.03 -3.06 1.22
CA LEU A 34 9.62 -2.03 0.27
C LEU A 34 10.72 -0.99 0.18
N LYS A 35 10.98 -0.50 -1.02
CA LYS A 35 11.89 0.62 -1.24
C LYS A 35 11.16 1.93 -0.97
N ASP A 36 11.93 3.01 -0.79
CA ASP A 36 11.36 4.32 -0.48
C ASP A 36 10.34 4.76 -1.52
N ASP A 37 10.66 4.60 -2.80
CA ASP A 37 9.75 4.99 -3.88
C ASP A 37 8.52 4.10 -3.94
N GLU A 38 8.70 2.81 -3.66
CA GLU A 38 7.58 1.88 -3.61
C GLU A 38 6.63 2.22 -2.46
N TYR A 39 7.19 2.52 -1.31
CA TYR A 39 6.41 2.91 -0.14
C TYR A 39 5.60 4.18 -0.43
N THR A 40 6.25 5.18 -0.99
CA THR A 40 5.59 6.44 -1.33
C THR A 40 4.47 6.21 -2.34
N GLN A 41 4.72 5.38 -3.34
CA GLN A 41 3.73 5.09 -4.36
C GLN A 41 2.50 4.40 -3.79
N LEU A 42 2.71 3.43 -2.88
CA LEU A 42 1.59 2.73 -2.24
C LEU A 42 0.76 3.68 -1.40
N LEU A 43 1.40 4.55 -0.63
CA LEU A 43 0.68 5.53 0.18
C LEU A 43 -0.11 6.49 -0.69
N THR A 44 0.46 6.91 -1.81
CA THR A 44 -0.22 7.80 -2.74
C THR A 44 -1.46 7.15 -3.33
N GLU A 45 -1.37 5.87 -3.69
CA GLU A 45 -2.51 5.14 -4.24
C GLU A 45 -3.62 4.98 -3.22
N ILE A 46 -3.27 4.66 -1.98
CA ILE A 46 -4.26 4.51 -0.91
C ILE A 46 -4.96 5.85 -0.67
N ASP A 47 -4.20 6.92 -0.62
CA ASP A 47 -4.74 8.26 -0.38
C ASP A 47 -5.64 8.70 -1.53
N ALA A 48 -5.24 8.42 -2.77
CA ALA A 48 -6.03 8.78 -3.94
C ALA A 48 -7.39 8.09 -3.94
N GLN A 49 -7.44 6.84 -3.50
CA GLN A 49 -8.70 6.10 -3.44
C GLN A 49 -9.60 6.62 -2.32
N GLN A 50 -9.01 7.11 -1.26
CA GLN A 50 -9.77 7.63 -0.14
C GLN A 50 -10.48 8.93 -0.51
N THR A 51 -9.87 9.76 -1.34
CA THR A 51 -10.43 11.05 -1.71
C THR A 51 -11.52 10.96 -2.77
N GLN A 52 -11.82 9.78 -3.24
CA GLN A 52 -12.86 9.54 -4.23
C GLN A 52 -14.19 9.17 -3.59
N ALA A 53 -14.49 9.81 -2.52
CA ALA A 53 -15.76 9.54 -1.83
C ALA A 53 -16.97 9.94 -2.68
#